data_8c8ecab440268d8dca44584c4d621179
#
_entry.id   8c8ecab440268d8dca44584c4d621179
#
_cell.length_a   1.000
_cell.length_b   1.000
_cell.length_c   1.000
_cell.angle_alpha   90.00
_cell.angle_beta   90.00
_cell.angle_gamma   90.00
#
_symmetry.space_group_name_H-M   'P 1'
#
loop_
_entity.id
_entity.type
_entity.pdbx_description
1 polymer ?
#
loop_
_entity_poly.entity_id
_entity_poly.type
_entity_poly.pdbx_seq_one_letter_code
_entity_poly.pdbx_strand_id
1 'polypeptide(L)'
;MSTISIICVGKIKEKYWNDAIAEYSKRLSRYCKLNIIEVADEKTPDNAPAAIEDQIKKKEGERILQNIDPGAYVCALAINGKKYSSESFSEYIGNLGVQGVSHIQFVIGGSLGLSSEVLSRADSKISFSDMTFPHQMMRVILLEQIYRAYRIMRGEPYHK
;
A
#
# COMPACT_ATOMS: atom_id res chain seq x y z
N MET A 1 -2.79 20.05 -1.71
CA MET A 1 -2.50 18.75 -2.38
C MET A 1 -2.39 17.67 -1.32
N SER A 2 -3.15 16.60 -1.47
CA SER A 2 -3.12 15.48 -0.53
C SER A 2 -1.78 14.76 -0.56
N THR A 3 -1.42 14.16 0.57
CA THR A 3 -0.23 13.32 0.69
C THR A 3 -0.65 11.86 0.68
N ILE A 4 0.02 11.06 -0.13
CA ILE A 4 -0.13 9.61 -0.14
C ILE A 4 1.23 9.00 0.15
N SER A 5 1.29 8.17 1.18
CA SER A 5 2.49 7.41 1.51
C SER A 5 2.24 5.93 1.28
N ILE A 6 3.24 5.22 0.83
CA ILE A 6 3.21 3.77 0.71
C ILE A 6 4.35 3.24 1.55
N ILE A 7 4.00 2.48 2.59
CA ILE A 7 4.98 1.84 3.46
C ILE A 7 5.07 0.38 3.02
N CYS A 8 6.26 -0.05 2.63
CA CYS A 8 6.49 -1.36 2.06
C CYS A 8 7.59 -2.09 2.82
N VAL A 9 7.47 -3.40 2.95
CA VAL A 9 8.50 -4.24 3.53
C VAL A 9 9.42 -4.75 2.42
N GLY A 10 10.72 -4.53 2.59
CA GLY A 10 11.74 -4.98 1.65
C GLY A 10 12.14 -3.92 0.62
N LYS A 11 13.33 -4.12 0.06
CA LYS A 11 13.89 -3.23 -0.96
C LYS A 11 13.78 -3.90 -2.33
N ILE A 12 13.33 -3.15 -3.33
CA ILE A 12 13.28 -3.66 -4.70
C ILE A 12 14.67 -3.52 -5.33
N LYS A 13 15.19 -4.64 -5.83
CA LYS A 13 16.50 -4.72 -6.49
C LYS A 13 16.40 -4.71 -8.02
N GLU A 14 15.30 -5.22 -8.58
CA GLU A 14 15.11 -5.35 -10.01
C GLU A 14 14.82 -4.00 -10.66
N LYS A 15 15.59 -3.68 -11.68
CA LYS A 15 15.47 -2.39 -12.38
C LYS A 15 14.09 -2.20 -13.01
N TYR A 16 13.48 -3.27 -13.55
CA TYR A 16 12.17 -3.14 -14.20
C TYR A 16 11.06 -2.74 -13.22
N TRP A 17 11.08 -3.22 -11.96
CA TRP A 17 10.12 -2.78 -10.96
C TRP A 17 10.38 -1.33 -10.55
N ASN A 18 11.63 -0.96 -10.35
CA ASN A 18 12.00 0.41 -10.00
C ASN A 18 11.64 1.39 -11.11
N ASP A 19 11.82 0.98 -12.37
CA ASP A 19 11.44 1.81 -13.52
C ASP A 19 9.92 2.01 -13.58
N ALA A 20 9.14 0.96 -13.34
CA ALA A 20 7.69 1.05 -13.30
C ALA A 20 7.20 1.96 -12.17
N ILE A 21 7.79 1.82 -10.98
CA ILE A 21 7.47 2.68 -9.84
C ILE A 21 7.80 4.15 -10.14
N ALA A 22 8.96 4.40 -10.75
CA ALA A 22 9.37 5.74 -11.14
C ALA A 22 8.40 6.37 -12.14
N GLU A 23 7.90 5.58 -13.11
CA GLU A 23 6.95 6.08 -14.10
C GLU A 23 5.62 6.50 -13.43
N TYR A 24 5.05 5.65 -12.58
CA TYR A 24 3.81 5.99 -11.89
C TYR A 24 3.98 7.10 -10.87
N SER A 25 5.13 7.17 -10.20
CA SER A 25 5.45 8.27 -9.30
C SER A 25 5.46 9.60 -10.03
N LYS A 26 6.05 9.62 -11.22
CA LYS A 26 6.06 10.80 -12.09
C LYS A 26 4.64 11.22 -12.47
N ARG A 27 3.81 10.26 -12.90
CA ARG A 27 2.41 10.54 -13.27
C ARG A 27 1.61 11.09 -12.10
N LEU A 28 1.83 10.53 -10.90
CA LEU A 28 1.12 10.92 -9.69
C LEU A 28 1.53 12.29 -9.15
N SER A 29 2.70 12.79 -9.52
CA SER A 29 3.19 14.09 -9.03
C SER A 29 2.26 15.26 -9.34
N ARG A 30 1.41 15.13 -10.36
CA ARG A 30 0.38 16.13 -10.69
C ARG A 30 -0.79 16.17 -9.71
N TYR A 31 -1.02 15.07 -9.01
CA TYR A 31 -2.27 14.84 -8.26
C TYR A 31 -2.06 14.84 -6.75
N CYS A 32 -0.92 14.37 -6.30
CA CYS A 32 -0.65 14.22 -4.88
C CYS A 32 0.84 14.32 -4.60
N LYS A 33 1.15 14.52 -3.32
CA LYS A 33 2.52 14.36 -2.83
C LYS A 33 2.70 12.89 -2.48
N LEU A 34 3.53 12.18 -3.22
CA LEU A 34 3.75 10.75 -3.02
C LEU A 34 5.05 10.51 -2.27
N ASN A 35 4.98 9.70 -1.23
CA ASN A 35 6.16 9.21 -0.51
C ASN A 35 6.14 7.68 -0.51
N ILE A 36 7.26 7.06 -0.86
CA ILE A 36 7.42 5.61 -0.77
C ILE A 36 8.47 5.33 0.27
N ILE A 37 8.10 4.57 1.29
CA ILE A 37 8.95 4.26 2.44
C ILE A 37 9.18 2.76 2.45
N GLU A 38 10.43 2.33 2.28
CA GLU A 38 10.82 0.94 2.37
C GLU A 38 11.38 0.67 3.75
N VAL A 39 10.83 -0.32 4.46
CA VAL A 39 11.37 -0.79 5.73
C VAL A 39 12.07 -2.12 5.50
N ALA A 40 13.08 -2.42 6.32
CA ALA A 40 13.85 -3.64 6.18
C ALA A 40 12.97 -4.87 6.41
N ASP A 41 13.14 -5.88 5.57
CA ASP A 41 12.51 -7.18 5.75
C ASP A 41 13.35 -8.09 6.65
N GLU A 42 12.69 -9.11 7.20
CA GLU A 42 13.35 -10.19 7.91
C GLU A 42 13.47 -11.39 6.99
N LYS A 43 14.59 -12.10 7.07
CA LYS A 43 14.77 -13.32 6.30
C LYS A 43 13.84 -14.42 6.85
N THR A 44 13.02 -14.99 5.97
CA THR A 44 12.10 -16.07 6.33
C THR A 44 12.74 -17.42 6.01
N PRO A 45 13.04 -18.27 7.01
CA PRO A 45 13.53 -19.62 6.76
C PRO A 45 12.46 -20.47 6.07
N ASP A 46 12.89 -21.40 5.21
CA ASP A 46 11.98 -22.39 4.62
C ASP A 46 11.40 -23.26 5.73
N ASN A 47 10.10 -23.57 5.64
CA ASN A 47 9.37 -24.39 6.61
C ASN A 47 9.50 -23.87 8.05
N ALA A 48 9.51 -22.56 8.24
CA ALA A 48 9.57 -21.97 9.57
C ALA A 48 8.33 -22.32 10.39
N PRO A 49 8.49 -22.62 11.71
CA PRO A 49 7.34 -22.80 12.60
C PRO A 49 6.50 -21.52 12.69
N ALA A 50 5.22 -21.65 13.00
CA ALA A 50 4.30 -20.54 13.13
C ALA A 50 4.80 -19.47 14.12
N ALA A 51 5.42 -19.87 15.22
CA ALA A 51 5.97 -18.95 16.21
C ALA A 51 7.10 -18.07 15.62
N ILE A 52 7.93 -18.63 14.74
CA ILE A 52 9.00 -17.88 14.06
C ILE A 52 8.41 -16.92 13.03
N GLU A 53 7.40 -17.37 12.29
CA GLU A 53 6.70 -16.50 11.33
C GLU A 53 6.04 -15.32 12.04
N ASP A 54 5.42 -15.54 13.18
CA ASP A 54 4.81 -14.47 13.98
C ASP A 54 5.85 -13.46 14.47
N GLN A 55 7.02 -13.93 14.88
CA GLN A 55 8.13 -13.04 15.27
C GLN A 55 8.61 -12.18 14.10
N ILE A 56 8.73 -12.77 12.92
CA ILE A 56 9.13 -12.05 11.70
C ILE A 56 8.13 -10.95 11.38
N LYS A 57 6.84 -11.30 11.35
CA LYS A 57 5.76 -10.33 11.11
C LYS A 57 5.77 -9.20 12.13
N LYS A 58 6.02 -9.54 13.39
CA LYS A 58 6.07 -8.56 14.47
C LYS A 58 7.22 -7.58 14.30
N LYS A 59 8.41 -8.08 13.98
CA LYS A 59 9.59 -7.22 13.75
C LYS A 59 9.38 -6.29 12.55
N GLU A 60 8.91 -6.83 11.45
CA GLU A 60 8.57 -6.03 10.27
C GLU A 60 7.47 -5.02 10.60
N GLY A 61 6.47 -5.44 11.37
CA GLY A 61 5.38 -4.58 11.81
C GLY A 61 5.82 -3.43 12.70
N GLU A 62 6.77 -3.64 13.58
CA GLU A 62 7.35 -2.57 14.42
C GLU A 62 7.98 -1.50 13.54
N ARG A 63 8.68 -1.89 12.48
CA ARG A 63 9.29 -0.96 11.53
C ARG A 63 8.24 -0.19 10.74
N ILE A 64 7.16 -0.86 10.36
CA ILE A 64 6.02 -0.21 9.71
C ILE A 64 5.40 0.83 10.65
N LEU A 65 5.11 0.44 11.88
CA LEU A 65 4.44 1.32 12.86
C LEU A 65 5.26 2.56 13.17
N GLN A 66 6.59 2.47 13.16
CA GLN A 66 7.48 3.62 13.36
C GLN A 66 7.36 4.66 12.24
N ASN A 67 6.87 4.27 11.08
CA ASN A 67 6.72 5.15 9.93
C ASN A 67 5.27 5.61 9.71
N ILE A 68 4.35 5.20 10.56
CA ILE A 68 2.96 5.65 10.50
C ILE A 68 2.83 6.99 11.19
N ASP A 69 2.35 7.98 10.44
CA ASP A 69 2.00 9.29 10.98
C ASP A 69 0.73 9.14 11.83
N PRO A 70 0.75 9.60 13.11
CA PRO A 70 -0.43 9.50 13.97
C PRO A 70 -1.71 10.11 13.39
N GLY A 71 -1.58 11.15 12.58
CA GLY A 71 -2.72 11.82 11.94
C GLY A 71 -3.14 11.23 10.60
N ALA A 72 -2.45 10.21 10.11
CA ALA A 72 -2.76 9.63 8.81
C ALA A 72 -3.90 8.61 8.89
N TYR A 73 -4.65 8.51 7.80
CA TYR A 73 -5.59 7.42 7.57
C TYR A 73 -4.82 6.24 6.99
N VAL A 74 -4.81 5.13 7.70
CA VAL A 74 -4.02 3.94 7.32
C VAL A 74 -4.89 2.89 6.66
N CYS A 75 -4.51 2.52 5.45
CA CYS A 75 -5.16 1.50 4.65
C CYS A 75 -4.20 0.33 4.44
N ALA A 76 -4.47 -0.79 5.10
CA ALA A 76 -3.63 -1.98 5.00
C ALA A 76 -4.09 -2.86 3.83
N LEU A 77 -3.12 -3.32 3.01
CA LEU A 77 -3.40 -4.31 1.99
C LEU A 77 -3.38 -5.69 2.64
N ALA A 78 -4.53 -6.36 2.60
CA ALA A 78 -4.71 -7.67 3.22
C ALA A 78 -5.65 -8.51 2.36
N ILE A 79 -5.32 -9.80 2.22
CA ILE A 79 -6.09 -10.70 1.34
C ILE A 79 -7.55 -10.82 1.75
N ASN A 80 -7.84 -10.69 3.05
CA ASN A 80 -9.19 -10.73 3.60
C ASN A 80 -9.84 -9.34 3.74
N GLY A 81 -9.24 -8.32 3.14
CA GLY A 81 -9.80 -6.97 3.14
C GLY A 81 -10.98 -6.82 2.19
N LYS A 82 -11.57 -5.64 2.18
CA LYS A 82 -12.68 -5.32 1.28
C LYS A 82 -12.15 -5.19 -0.16
N LYS A 83 -12.87 -5.78 -1.10
CA LYS A 83 -12.57 -5.69 -2.54
C LYS A 83 -13.29 -4.49 -3.15
N TYR A 84 -12.60 -3.84 -4.09
CA TYR A 84 -13.12 -2.68 -4.81
C TYR A 84 -12.93 -2.87 -6.30
N SER A 85 -13.88 -2.33 -7.08
CA SER A 85 -13.61 -2.04 -8.49
C SER A 85 -12.74 -0.78 -8.58
N SER A 86 -12.18 -0.49 -9.75
CA SER A 86 -11.43 0.75 -9.93
C SER A 86 -12.31 1.98 -9.68
N GLU A 87 -13.57 1.93 -10.10
CA GLU A 87 -14.53 3.01 -9.89
C GLU A 87 -14.86 3.18 -8.41
N SER A 88 -15.15 2.10 -7.69
CA SER A 88 -15.47 2.19 -6.25
C SER A 88 -14.24 2.55 -5.42
N PHE A 89 -13.05 2.16 -5.85
CA PHE A 89 -11.81 2.60 -5.21
C PHE A 89 -11.61 4.10 -5.38
N SER A 90 -11.89 4.63 -6.56
CA SER A 90 -11.86 6.06 -6.83
C SER A 90 -12.82 6.82 -5.92
N GLU A 91 -14.06 6.34 -5.78
CA GLU A 91 -15.05 6.94 -4.86
C GLU A 91 -14.57 6.90 -3.42
N TYR A 92 -13.97 5.79 -3.01
CA TYR A 92 -13.42 5.62 -1.67
C TYR A 92 -12.35 6.66 -1.36
N ILE A 93 -11.37 6.81 -2.26
CA ILE A 93 -10.31 7.82 -2.10
C ILE A 93 -10.89 9.24 -2.10
N GLY A 94 -11.82 9.53 -3.01
CA GLY A 94 -12.48 10.82 -3.09
C GLY A 94 -13.26 11.16 -1.81
N ASN A 95 -13.99 10.19 -1.27
CA ASN A 95 -14.77 10.39 -0.04
C ASN A 95 -13.87 10.65 1.18
N LEU A 96 -12.71 10.02 1.26
CA LEU A 96 -11.74 10.32 2.31
C LEU A 96 -11.32 11.79 2.26
N GLY A 97 -11.07 12.32 1.05
CA GLY A 97 -10.75 13.73 0.88
C GLY A 97 -11.89 14.65 1.32
N VAL A 98 -13.13 14.30 0.97
CA VAL A 98 -14.32 15.07 1.39
C VAL A 98 -14.46 15.07 2.91
N GLN A 99 -14.10 13.96 3.58
CA GLN A 99 -14.14 13.85 5.03
C GLN A 99 -12.98 14.58 5.73
N GLY A 100 -12.10 15.22 4.97
CA GLY A 100 -10.99 15.97 5.53
C GLY A 100 -9.69 15.19 5.70
N VAL A 101 -9.60 13.98 5.16
CA VAL A 101 -8.36 13.20 5.20
C VAL A 101 -7.36 13.80 4.20
N SER A 102 -6.26 14.32 4.72
CA SER A 102 -5.20 14.93 3.90
C SER A 102 -3.99 14.03 3.70
N HIS A 103 -3.88 12.95 4.48
CA HIS A 103 -2.77 12.01 4.40
C HIS A 103 -3.30 10.59 4.48
N ILE A 104 -3.14 9.83 3.41
CA ILE A 104 -3.47 8.39 3.36
C ILE A 104 -2.16 7.63 3.31
N GLN A 105 -2.00 6.65 4.19
CA GLN A 105 -0.85 5.75 4.17
C GLN A 105 -1.33 4.34 3.85
N PHE A 106 -0.87 3.81 2.72
CA PHE A 106 -1.09 2.41 2.35
C PHE A 106 0.06 1.58 2.89
N VAL A 107 -0.25 0.39 3.39
CA VAL A 107 0.75 -0.51 3.97
C VAL A 107 0.74 -1.83 3.22
N ILE A 108 1.91 -2.21 2.70
CA ILE A 108 2.12 -3.49 2.01
C ILE A 108 3.11 -4.31 2.82
N GLY A 109 2.68 -5.49 3.26
CA GLY A 109 3.53 -6.39 4.03
C GLY A 109 4.54 -7.15 3.18
N GLY A 110 5.41 -7.90 3.85
CA GLY A 110 6.35 -8.81 3.22
C GLY A 110 5.69 -10.13 2.82
N SER A 111 6.50 -11.17 2.60
CA SER A 111 6.02 -12.47 2.12
C SER A 111 5.02 -13.15 3.06
N LEU A 112 5.10 -12.88 4.35
CA LEU A 112 4.21 -13.48 5.36
C LEU A 112 2.96 -12.64 5.66
N GLY A 113 2.86 -11.43 5.07
CA GLY A 113 1.77 -10.51 5.35
C GLY A 113 2.06 -9.58 6.53
N LEU A 114 1.00 -9.00 7.09
CA LEU A 114 1.08 -7.99 8.14
C LEU A 114 0.83 -8.59 9.53
N SER A 115 1.48 -8.02 10.53
CA SER A 115 1.25 -8.40 11.93
C SER A 115 -0.14 -7.95 12.40
N SER A 116 -0.61 -8.57 13.48
CA SER A 116 -1.88 -8.18 14.10
C SER A 116 -1.83 -6.74 14.62
N GLU A 117 -0.68 -6.27 15.08
CA GLU A 117 -0.50 -4.89 15.57
C GLU A 117 -0.68 -3.87 14.45
N VAL A 118 -0.13 -4.14 13.27
CA VAL A 118 -0.31 -3.27 12.09
C VAL A 118 -1.78 -3.27 11.65
N LEU A 119 -2.39 -4.45 11.59
CA LEU A 119 -3.79 -4.58 11.21
C LEU A 119 -4.72 -3.87 12.20
N SER A 120 -4.41 -3.91 13.50
CA SER A 120 -5.17 -3.19 14.52
C SER A 120 -5.05 -1.67 14.39
N ARG A 121 -3.89 -1.18 13.98
CA ARG A 121 -3.70 0.27 13.75
C ARG A 121 -4.41 0.75 12.48
N ALA A 122 -4.57 -0.12 11.48
CA ALA A 122 -5.17 0.27 10.22
C ALA A 122 -6.64 0.72 10.39
N ASP A 123 -6.98 1.81 9.71
CA ASP A 123 -8.35 2.32 9.69
C ASP A 123 -9.23 1.51 8.72
N SER A 124 -8.61 0.91 7.71
CA SER A 124 -9.30 0.02 6.79
C SER A 124 -8.35 -1.03 6.22
N LYS A 125 -8.95 -2.10 5.69
CA LYS A 125 -8.22 -3.17 5.01
C LYS A 125 -8.81 -3.32 3.62
N ILE A 126 -7.95 -3.35 2.61
CA ILE A 126 -8.37 -3.55 1.23
C ILE A 126 -7.69 -4.77 0.64
N SER A 127 -8.40 -5.46 -0.25
CA SER A 127 -7.88 -6.60 -1.01
C SER A 127 -7.99 -6.32 -2.49
N PHE A 128 -6.88 -6.53 -3.22
CA PHE A 128 -6.89 -6.40 -4.67
C PHE A 128 -7.36 -7.66 -5.37
N SER A 129 -7.26 -8.82 -4.69
CA SER A 129 -7.65 -10.10 -5.27
C SER A 129 -7.57 -11.20 -4.21
N ASP A 130 -8.28 -12.31 -4.44
CA ASP A 130 -8.07 -13.55 -3.69
C ASP A 130 -6.75 -14.22 -4.07
N MET A 131 -6.18 -13.83 -5.21
CA MET A 131 -4.88 -14.31 -5.64
C MET A 131 -3.76 -13.55 -4.93
N THR A 132 -2.64 -14.23 -4.71
CA THR A 132 -1.44 -13.63 -4.13
C THR A 132 -0.53 -13.14 -5.24
N PHE A 133 -0.02 -11.91 -5.09
CA PHE A 133 0.94 -11.32 -6.01
C PHE A 133 2.26 -11.09 -5.28
N PRO A 134 3.40 -11.12 -5.99
CA PRO A 134 4.66 -10.69 -5.40
C PRO A 134 4.53 -9.27 -4.85
N HIS A 135 5.11 -9.01 -3.68
CA HIS A 135 4.96 -7.70 -3.05
C HIS A 135 5.55 -6.54 -3.89
N GLN A 136 6.58 -6.81 -4.69
CA GLN A 136 7.14 -5.83 -5.61
C GLN A 136 6.14 -5.43 -6.70
N MET A 137 5.47 -6.43 -7.28
CA MET A 137 4.41 -6.20 -8.27
C MET A 137 3.22 -5.46 -7.64
N MET A 138 2.89 -5.80 -6.41
CA MET A 138 1.78 -5.16 -5.70
C MET A 138 1.98 -3.66 -5.55
N ARG A 139 3.22 -3.20 -5.34
CA ARG A 139 3.52 -1.76 -5.29
C ARG A 139 3.15 -1.07 -6.60
N VAL A 140 3.49 -1.69 -7.72
CA VAL A 140 3.16 -1.14 -9.05
C VAL A 140 1.65 -1.13 -9.27
N ILE A 141 0.97 -2.23 -8.94
CA ILE A 141 -0.49 -2.34 -9.06
C ILE A 141 -1.19 -1.27 -8.23
N LEU A 142 -0.75 -1.07 -7.00
CA LEU A 142 -1.32 -0.04 -6.12
C LEU A 142 -1.13 1.36 -6.71
N LEU A 143 0.08 1.69 -7.16
CA LEU A 143 0.35 2.99 -7.77
C LEU A 143 -0.50 3.21 -9.03
N GLU A 144 -0.65 2.17 -9.86
CA GLU A 144 -1.50 2.22 -11.05
C GLU A 144 -2.96 2.53 -10.66
N GLN A 145 -3.49 1.87 -9.65
CA GLN A 145 -4.87 2.10 -9.23
C GLN A 145 -5.07 3.46 -8.57
N ILE A 146 -4.09 3.96 -7.82
CA ILE A 146 -4.15 5.32 -7.27
C ILE A 146 -4.15 6.35 -8.41
N TYR A 147 -3.29 6.17 -9.40
CA TYR A 147 -3.26 7.04 -10.57
C TYR A 147 -4.60 7.01 -11.31
N ARG A 148 -5.13 5.81 -11.56
CA ARG A 148 -6.43 5.61 -12.21
C ARG A 148 -7.56 6.27 -11.41
N ALA A 149 -7.52 6.17 -10.09
CA ALA A 149 -8.50 6.80 -9.23
C ALA A 149 -8.52 8.33 -9.41
N TYR A 150 -7.36 8.97 -9.48
CA TYR A 150 -7.28 10.41 -9.73
C TYR A 150 -7.80 10.78 -11.12
N ARG A 151 -7.50 9.96 -12.14
CA ARG A 151 -8.00 10.20 -13.50
C ARG A 151 -9.53 10.12 -13.52
N ILE A 152 -10.11 9.14 -12.85
CA ILE A 152 -11.58 8.99 -12.74
C ILE A 152 -12.16 10.18 -11.99
N MET A 153 -11.61 10.56 -10.83
CA MET A 153 -12.13 11.66 -10.02
C MET A 153 -12.16 12.98 -10.77
N ARG A 154 -11.21 13.20 -11.67
CA ARG A 154 -11.13 14.43 -12.46
C ARG A 154 -11.84 14.36 -13.81
N GLY A 155 -12.47 13.22 -14.12
CA GLY A 155 -13.11 13.03 -15.42
C GLY A 155 -12.15 13.04 -16.59
N GLU A 156 -10.88 12.73 -16.35
CA GLU A 156 -9.86 12.70 -17.39
C GLU A 156 -9.83 11.36 -18.11
N PRO A 157 -9.55 11.32 -19.43
CA PRO A 157 -9.57 10.06 -20.18
C PRO A 157 -8.39 9.16 -19.79
N TYR A 158 -8.68 7.97 -19.33
CA TYR A 158 -7.72 6.91 -19.01
C TYR A 158 -8.47 5.60 -18.78
N HIS A 159 -9.41 5.62 -17.83
CA HIS A 159 -10.20 4.44 -17.48
C HIS A 159 -11.27 4.19 -18.53
N LYS A 160 -11.42 2.92 -18.94
CA LYS A 160 -12.42 2.50 -19.93
C LYS A 160 -13.26 1.34 -19.44
#